data_9b66a51f8d94e5763baeb8429edb580b
#
_entry.id   9b66a51f8d94e5763baeb8429edb580b
#
_cell.length_a   1.000
_cell.length_b   1.000
_cell.length_c   1.000
_cell.angle_alpha   90.00
_cell.angle_beta   90.00
_cell.angle_gamma   90.00
#
_symmetry.space_group_name_H-M   'P 1'
#
loop_
_entity.id
_entity.type
_entity.pdbx_description
1 polymer ?
#
loop_
_entity_poly.entity_id
_entity_poly.type
_entity_poly.pdbx_seq_one_letter_code
_entity_poly.pdbx_strand_id
1 'polypeptide(L)'
;MNDIKHATKYHNERIDDSASCNANDGKVVLSKTKLLWLSSMLLISIIGGVLTFSIEAFFVFVISTGISLCLGHSLGMHRKLIHQSYQCPLWLEYFFVHLGVIVGLAGPIGMIKTHDMRDWAQRQNKCHDYFGHQQPILIDAYWQLFCDIKLDKPPTFLLEKRVKDNRMFSFMERTWMLQQLPWSLLFFSIGGISWVIWGICMRVSISILGHWFIGYFAHNQGERHWHVKSAHIQGHNVRFAAILTMGESWHNNHHAYPGSAKLGIKPGQSDLGWTVLILLKKLGLVWALVLPKDLPYRPELVNIE
;
A
#
# COMPACT_ATOMS: atom_id res chain seq x y z
N MET A 1 -22.56 -23.87 30.27
CA MET A 1 -22.46 -24.33 28.87
C MET A 1 -21.56 -23.32 28.20
N ASN A 2 -20.30 -23.69 27.99
CA ASN A 2 -19.29 -22.80 27.40
C ASN A 2 -19.47 -22.77 25.89
N ASP A 3 -19.91 -21.64 25.37
CA ASP A 3 -19.81 -21.34 23.94
C ASP A 3 -18.32 -21.23 23.57
N ILE A 4 -17.76 -22.33 23.11
CA ILE A 4 -16.49 -22.32 22.37
C ILE A 4 -16.82 -21.61 21.06
N LYS A 5 -16.60 -20.28 21.04
CA LYS A 5 -16.53 -19.54 19.79
C LYS A 5 -15.45 -20.23 18.95
N HIS A 6 -15.86 -20.90 17.89
CA HIS A 6 -14.93 -21.45 16.92
C HIS A 6 -14.04 -20.30 16.45
N ALA A 7 -12.75 -20.37 16.81
CA ALA A 7 -11.76 -19.41 16.38
C ALA A 7 -11.65 -19.51 14.86
N THR A 8 -12.27 -18.58 14.16
CA THR A 8 -12.26 -18.53 12.70
C THR A 8 -10.91 -18.02 12.22
N LYS A 9 -10.34 -18.72 11.25
CA LYS A 9 -9.18 -18.23 10.46
C LYS A 9 -9.46 -16.80 10.00
N TYR A 10 -8.45 -15.92 10.01
CA TYR A 10 -8.59 -14.58 9.45
C TYR A 10 -9.15 -14.64 8.03
N HIS A 11 -10.27 -13.99 7.81
CA HIS A 11 -10.95 -13.91 6.53
C HIS A 11 -11.06 -12.45 6.10
N ASN A 12 -10.68 -12.16 4.86
CA ASN A 12 -10.89 -10.85 4.29
C ASN A 12 -12.31 -10.79 3.72
N GLU A 13 -13.17 -9.98 4.31
CA GLU A 13 -14.59 -9.86 3.94
C GLU A 13 -14.82 -9.43 2.48
N ARG A 14 -13.79 -8.84 1.81
CA ARG A 14 -13.86 -8.44 0.40
C ARG A 14 -13.45 -9.55 -0.56
N ILE A 15 -12.97 -10.67 -0.07
CA ILE A 15 -12.58 -11.81 -0.90
C ILE A 15 -13.50 -12.99 -0.60
N ASP A 16 -14.34 -13.32 -1.56
CA ASP A 16 -15.17 -14.53 -1.52
C ASP A 16 -14.45 -15.65 -2.28
N ASP A 17 -13.81 -16.55 -1.52
CA ASP A 17 -13.05 -17.69 -2.02
C ASP A 17 -13.87 -18.98 -1.90
N SER A 18 -14.37 -19.49 -3.01
CA SER A 18 -14.95 -20.82 -3.11
C SER A 18 -13.87 -21.91 -3.20
N ALA A 19 -14.24 -23.17 -2.98
CA ALA A 19 -13.34 -24.32 -3.10
C ALA A 19 -12.72 -24.48 -4.52
N SER A 20 -13.25 -23.79 -5.51
CA SER A 20 -12.72 -23.79 -6.88
C SER A 20 -11.66 -22.72 -7.15
N CYS A 21 -11.46 -21.75 -6.23
CA CYS A 21 -10.45 -20.71 -6.39
C CYS A 21 -9.04 -21.27 -6.26
N ASN A 22 -8.10 -20.73 -7.06
CA ASN A 22 -6.71 -21.16 -7.05
C ASN A 22 -5.78 -19.95 -7.16
N ALA A 23 -4.94 -19.77 -6.16
CA ALA A 23 -3.98 -18.66 -6.10
C ALA A 23 -2.65 -18.97 -6.83
N ASN A 24 -2.42 -20.21 -7.23
CA ASN A 24 -1.15 -20.68 -7.82
C ASN A 24 -1.15 -20.59 -9.35
N ASP A 25 -2.26 -20.97 -9.98
CA ASP A 25 -2.33 -21.11 -11.42
C ASP A 25 -2.79 -19.83 -12.09
N GLY A 26 -1.98 -19.34 -13.02
CA GLY A 26 -2.23 -18.08 -13.70
C GLY A 26 -1.11 -17.71 -14.67
N LYS A 27 -1.25 -16.54 -15.28
CA LYS A 27 -0.28 -16.01 -16.24
C LYS A 27 0.05 -14.56 -15.91
N VAL A 28 1.34 -14.25 -15.92
CA VAL A 28 1.81 -12.87 -15.85
C VAL A 28 1.73 -12.28 -17.26
N VAL A 29 1.01 -11.16 -17.40
CA VAL A 29 0.74 -10.51 -18.68
C VAL A 29 1.17 -9.04 -18.64
N LEU A 30 1.73 -8.55 -19.74
CA LEU A 30 2.13 -7.14 -19.85
C LEU A 30 0.92 -6.22 -19.67
N SER A 31 1.04 -5.24 -18.78
CA SER A 31 0.06 -4.19 -18.53
C SER A 31 0.45 -2.93 -19.30
N LYS A 32 -0.29 -2.63 -20.37
CA LYS A 32 -0.04 -1.40 -21.15
C LYS A 32 -0.11 -0.14 -20.29
N THR A 33 -1.03 -0.13 -19.34
CA THR A 33 -1.21 1.00 -18.42
C THR A 33 0.02 1.22 -17.54
N LYS A 34 0.50 0.17 -16.87
CA LYS A 34 1.70 0.26 -16.02
C LYS A 34 2.93 0.63 -16.87
N LEU A 35 3.10 -0.02 -18.03
CA LEU A 35 4.22 0.23 -18.92
C LEU A 35 4.26 1.70 -19.36
N LEU A 36 3.19 2.21 -19.93
CA LEU A 36 3.14 3.59 -20.41
C LEU A 36 3.28 4.62 -19.28
N TRP A 37 2.59 4.38 -18.15
CA TRP A 37 2.61 5.29 -17.02
C TRP A 37 4.00 5.39 -16.40
N LEU A 38 4.57 4.26 -15.97
CA LEU A 38 5.87 4.28 -15.31
C LEU A 38 7.01 4.69 -16.27
N SER A 39 7.01 4.18 -17.52
CA SER A 39 8.06 4.53 -18.48
C SER A 39 8.05 6.02 -18.83
N SER A 40 6.87 6.64 -19.00
CA SER A 40 6.79 8.08 -19.25
C SER A 40 7.27 8.90 -18.05
N MET A 41 6.85 8.53 -16.82
CA MET A 41 7.31 9.20 -15.60
C MET A 41 8.82 9.08 -15.42
N LEU A 42 9.38 7.87 -15.61
CA LEU A 42 10.82 7.63 -15.50
C LEU A 42 11.62 8.40 -16.57
N LEU A 43 11.19 8.37 -17.83
CA LEU A 43 11.88 9.06 -18.90
C LEU A 43 11.95 10.57 -18.63
N ILE A 44 10.82 11.18 -18.26
CA ILE A 44 10.76 12.60 -17.91
C ILE A 44 11.62 12.88 -16.65
N SER A 45 11.59 11.99 -15.66
CA SER A 45 12.38 12.15 -14.43
C SER A 45 13.87 12.08 -14.68
N ILE A 46 14.34 11.14 -15.51
CA ILE A 46 15.77 10.96 -15.79
C ILE A 46 16.30 12.14 -16.62
N ILE A 47 15.65 12.44 -17.74
CA ILE A 47 16.12 13.52 -18.63
C ILE A 47 15.84 14.89 -17.99
N GLY A 48 14.60 15.13 -17.62
CA GLY A 48 14.18 16.42 -17.08
C GLY A 48 14.77 16.69 -15.69
N GLY A 49 14.92 15.67 -14.85
CA GLY A 49 15.51 15.81 -13.53
C GLY A 49 16.94 16.33 -13.57
N VAL A 50 17.76 15.82 -14.49
CA VAL A 50 19.13 16.34 -14.69
C VAL A 50 19.12 17.77 -15.23
N LEU A 51 18.29 18.04 -16.23
CA LEU A 51 18.25 19.35 -16.91
C LEU A 51 17.65 20.47 -16.05
N THR A 52 16.82 20.12 -15.06
CA THR A 52 16.06 21.09 -14.26
C THR A 52 16.37 21.01 -12.77
N PHE A 53 17.51 20.43 -12.42
CA PHE A 53 17.91 20.33 -11.02
C PHE A 53 18.07 21.71 -10.39
N SER A 54 17.42 21.92 -9.27
CA SER A 54 17.67 23.01 -8.33
C SER A 54 17.44 22.51 -6.91
N ILE A 55 18.02 23.20 -5.94
CA ILE A 55 17.88 22.80 -4.52
C ILE A 55 16.41 22.91 -4.07
N GLU A 56 15.68 23.91 -4.56
CA GLU A 56 14.27 24.11 -4.26
C GLU A 56 13.42 22.97 -4.86
N ALA A 57 13.67 22.57 -6.11
CA ALA A 57 12.98 21.45 -6.75
C ALA A 57 13.25 20.13 -6.03
N PHE A 58 14.49 19.91 -5.56
CA PHE A 58 14.81 18.75 -4.72
C PHE A 58 14.02 18.76 -3.41
N PHE A 59 13.88 19.89 -2.73
CA PHE A 59 13.02 19.98 -1.53
C PHE A 59 11.56 19.78 -1.84
N VAL A 60 11.04 20.29 -2.97
CA VAL A 60 9.67 20.01 -3.42
C VAL A 60 9.46 18.52 -3.61
N PHE A 61 10.40 17.81 -4.23
CA PHE A 61 10.36 16.35 -4.35
C PHE A 61 10.32 15.66 -2.99
N VAL A 62 11.23 15.98 -2.07
CA VAL A 62 11.31 15.32 -0.76
C VAL A 62 10.05 15.56 0.07
N ILE A 63 9.58 16.81 0.13
CA ILE A 63 8.42 17.19 0.94
C ILE A 63 7.14 16.58 0.34
N SER A 64 6.92 16.73 -0.97
CA SER A 64 5.71 16.18 -1.63
C SER A 64 5.68 14.66 -1.58
N THR A 65 6.83 13.98 -1.70
CA THR A 65 6.95 12.53 -1.51
C THR A 65 6.62 12.14 -0.08
N GLY A 66 7.23 12.78 0.91
CA GLY A 66 6.97 12.50 2.32
C GLY A 66 5.49 12.69 2.70
N ILE A 67 4.86 13.77 2.26
CA ILE A 67 3.43 14.04 2.48
C ILE A 67 2.56 12.97 1.81
N SER A 68 2.79 12.68 0.53
CA SER A 68 1.98 11.71 -0.20
C SER A 68 2.15 10.28 0.33
N LEU A 69 3.34 9.88 0.74
CA LEU A 69 3.58 8.57 1.35
C LEU A 69 2.98 8.49 2.76
N CYS A 70 3.16 9.51 3.61
CA CYS A 70 2.66 9.49 4.97
C CYS A 70 1.14 9.62 5.03
N LEU A 71 0.62 10.80 4.63
CA LEU A 71 -0.81 11.08 4.75
C LEU A 71 -1.63 10.32 3.70
N GLY A 72 -1.08 10.13 2.50
CA GLY A 72 -1.77 9.48 1.40
C GLY A 72 -1.69 7.97 1.46
N HIS A 73 -0.52 7.39 1.20
CA HIS A 73 -0.37 5.94 1.10
C HIS A 73 -0.59 5.24 2.44
N SER A 74 0.17 5.64 3.46
CA SER A 74 0.12 4.99 4.77
C SER A 74 -1.19 5.25 5.51
N LEU A 75 -1.53 6.52 5.75
CA LEU A 75 -2.74 6.86 6.51
C LEU A 75 -4.01 6.70 5.66
N GLY A 76 -4.04 7.30 4.48
CA GLY A 76 -5.24 7.35 3.63
C GLY A 76 -5.62 6.01 3.01
N MET A 77 -4.71 5.41 2.25
CA MET A 77 -5.00 4.16 1.52
C MET A 77 -4.92 2.95 2.43
N HIS A 78 -3.77 2.71 3.04
CA HIS A 78 -3.51 1.47 3.74
C HIS A 78 -4.28 1.37 5.07
N ARG A 79 -4.04 2.29 6.02
CA ARG A 79 -4.64 2.20 7.36
C ARG A 79 -6.11 2.61 7.39
N LYS A 80 -6.56 3.57 6.56
CA LYS A 80 -7.96 4.03 6.58
C LYS A 80 -8.83 3.31 5.57
N LEU A 81 -8.49 3.38 4.28
CA LEU A 81 -9.38 2.88 3.24
C LEU A 81 -9.41 1.34 3.20
N ILE A 82 -8.25 0.68 3.28
CA ILE A 82 -8.12 -0.78 3.25
C ILE A 82 -8.49 -1.39 4.60
N HIS A 83 -7.77 -1.03 5.66
CA HIS A 83 -7.89 -1.72 6.96
C HIS A 83 -8.87 -1.08 7.94
N GLN A 84 -9.38 0.12 7.66
CA GLN A 84 -10.30 0.86 8.53
C GLN A 84 -9.84 0.92 10.00
N SER A 85 -8.52 1.01 10.21
CA SER A 85 -7.87 0.89 11.52
C SER A 85 -8.02 2.13 12.41
N TYR A 86 -8.68 3.17 11.92
CA TYR A 86 -9.08 4.36 12.69
C TYR A 86 -10.26 5.06 12.03
N GLN A 87 -10.86 6.04 12.71
CA GLN A 87 -11.94 6.87 12.19
C GLN A 87 -11.53 8.33 12.08
N CYS A 88 -12.08 9.03 11.08
CA CYS A 88 -11.88 10.46 10.86
C CYS A 88 -13.11 11.06 10.14
N PRO A 89 -13.26 12.40 10.10
CA PRO A 89 -14.29 13.05 9.28
C PRO A 89 -14.13 12.68 7.79
N LEU A 90 -15.25 12.59 7.08
CA LEU A 90 -15.26 12.14 5.67
C LEU A 90 -14.41 13.03 4.74
N TRP A 91 -14.41 14.36 4.98
CA TRP A 91 -13.58 15.27 4.19
C TRP A 91 -12.08 14.99 4.35
N LEU A 92 -11.64 14.59 5.56
CA LEU A 92 -10.25 14.24 5.83
C LEU A 92 -9.90 12.89 5.21
N GLU A 93 -10.82 11.92 5.23
CA GLU A 93 -10.67 10.65 4.51
C GLU A 93 -10.49 10.90 3.01
N TYR A 94 -11.33 11.73 2.38
CA TYR A 94 -11.18 12.08 0.96
C TYR A 94 -9.84 12.76 0.66
N PHE A 95 -9.41 13.67 1.51
CA PHE A 95 -8.13 14.35 1.34
C PHE A 95 -6.96 13.37 1.43
N PHE A 96 -6.94 12.50 2.43
CA PHE A 96 -5.90 11.50 2.59
C PHE A 96 -5.90 10.48 1.45
N VAL A 97 -7.07 10.00 1.04
CA VAL A 97 -7.18 9.09 -0.11
C VAL A 97 -6.70 9.77 -1.40
N HIS A 98 -7.05 11.04 -1.63
CA HIS A 98 -6.53 11.82 -2.76
C HIS A 98 -5.00 11.88 -2.75
N LEU A 99 -4.38 12.21 -1.60
CA LEU A 99 -2.92 12.18 -1.46
C LEU A 99 -2.33 10.79 -1.74
N GLY A 100 -3.07 9.72 -1.41
CA GLY A 100 -2.68 8.35 -1.76
C GLY A 100 -2.79 8.04 -3.26
N VAL A 101 -3.80 8.57 -3.93
CA VAL A 101 -3.94 8.47 -5.40
C VAL A 101 -2.79 9.14 -6.12
N ILE A 102 -2.38 10.33 -5.67
CA ILE A 102 -1.28 11.04 -6.32
C ILE A 102 0.10 10.40 -6.12
N VAL A 103 0.26 9.42 -5.24
CA VAL A 103 1.46 8.55 -5.20
C VAL A 103 1.70 7.91 -6.56
N GLY A 104 0.63 7.62 -7.30
CA GLY A 104 0.70 7.17 -8.69
C GLY A 104 0.71 5.65 -8.88
N LEU A 105 0.32 4.88 -7.86
CA LEU A 105 0.23 3.41 -7.93
C LEU A 105 -1.07 2.94 -8.57
N ALA A 106 -2.20 3.44 -8.10
CA ALA A 106 -3.54 3.12 -8.58
C ALA A 106 -4.57 4.11 -8.02
N GLY A 107 -5.82 4.02 -8.48
CA GLY A 107 -6.97 4.61 -7.80
C GLY A 107 -7.34 3.86 -6.52
N PRO A 108 -8.29 4.40 -5.73
CA PRO A 108 -8.64 3.82 -4.43
C PRO A 108 -9.19 2.40 -4.52
N ILE A 109 -10.02 2.10 -5.51
CA ILE A 109 -10.63 0.77 -5.70
C ILE A 109 -9.59 -0.23 -6.20
N GLY A 110 -8.76 0.19 -7.16
CA GLY A 110 -7.64 -0.61 -7.66
C GLY A 110 -6.64 -0.95 -6.56
N MET A 111 -6.36 -0.01 -5.65
CA MET A 111 -5.47 -0.23 -4.51
C MET A 111 -6.04 -1.27 -3.54
N ILE A 112 -7.32 -1.15 -3.14
CA ILE A 112 -7.98 -2.14 -2.27
C ILE A 112 -7.91 -3.53 -2.93
N LYS A 113 -8.31 -3.62 -4.21
CA LYS A 113 -8.32 -4.90 -4.93
C LYS A 113 -6.94 -5.55 -5.00
N THR A 114 -5.92 -4.79 -5.35
CA THR A 114 -4.55 -5.30 -5.48
C THR A 114 -4.01 -5.78 -4.15
N HIS A 115 -4.24 -5.01 -3.07
CA HIS A 115 -3.84 -5.36 -1.71
C HIS A 115 -4.53 -6.64 -1.24
N ASP A 116 -5.86 -6.68 -1.31
CA ASP A 116 -6.65 -7.78 -0.75
C ASP A 116 -6.47 -9.09 -1.52
N MET A 117 -6.33 -9.00 -2.86
CA MET A 117 -6.01 -10.17 -3.69
C MET A 117 -4.63 -10.74 -3.36
N ARG A 118 -3.64 -9.87 -3.09
CA ARG A 118 -2.29 -10.30 -2.69
C ARG A 118 -2.31 -10.94 -1.31
N ASP A 119 -2.94 -10.30 -0.32
CA ASP A 119 -3.05 -10.82 1.04
C ASP A 119 -3.79 -12.18 1.06
N TRP A 120 -4.89 -12.31 0.30
CA TRP A 120 -5.58 -13.59 0.13
C TRP A 120 -4.67 -14.67 -0.46
N ALA A 121 -3.98 -14.37 -1.56
CA ALA A 121 -3.14 -15.36 -2.23
C ALA A 121 -1.98 -15.83 -1.35
N GLN A 122 -1.32 -14.90 -0.67
CA GLN A 122 -0.20 -15.20 0.24
C GLN A 122 -0.60 -16.07 1.42
N ARG A 123 -1.86 -16.00 1.86
CA ARG A 123 -2.43 -16.81 2.94
C ARG A 123 -2.87 -18.21 2.50
N GLN A 124 -2.89 -18.52 1.20
CA GLN A 124 -3.15 -19.87 0.71
C GLN A 124 -1.95 -20.79 0.98
N ASN A 125 -2.17 -22.11 0.97
CA ASN A 125 -1.09 -23.11 1.14
C ASN A 125 -0.06 -23.05 -0.01
N LYS A 126 -0.48 -22.56 -1.17
CA LYS A 126 0.37 -22.27 -2.34
C LYS A 126 -0.16 -21.04 -3.05
N CYS A 127 0.72 -20.22 -3.59
CA CYS A 127 0.35 -19.11 -4.46
C CYS A 127 1.41 -18.92 -5.54
N HIS A 128 1.00 -18.23 -6.60
CA HIS A 128 1.90 -17.87 -7.71
C HIS A 128 3.00 -16.91 -7.20
N ASP A 129 4.23 -17.11 -7.68
CA ASP A 129 5.43 -16.35 -7.27
C ASP A 129 5.26 -14.83 -7.38
N TYR A 130 4.41 -14.37 -8.31
CA TYR A 130 4.06 -12.96 -8.46
C TYR A 130 3.53 -12.33 -7.16
N PHE A 131 2.73 -13.05 -6.38
CA PHE A 131 2.18 -12.51 -5.12
C PHE A 131 3.22 -12.45 -4.00
N GLY A 132 4.16 -13.39 -3.99
CA GLY A 132 5.17 -13.52 -2.94
C GLY A 132 6.52 -12.88 -3.26
N HIS A 133 6.67 -12.23 -4.42
CA HIS A 133 7.97 -11.72 -4.86
C HIS A 133 9.06 -12.81 -4.90
N GLN A 134 8.70 -14.04 -5.32
CA GLN A 134 9.59 -15.22 -5.23
C GLN A 134 10.46 -15.42 -6.49
N GLN A 135 10.55 -14.43 -7.37
CA GLN A 135 11.42 -14.44 -8.53
C GLN A 135 12.72 -13.68 -8.28
N PRO A 136 13.80 -13.95 -9.04
CA PRO A 136 15.00 -13.12 -9.03
C PRO A 136 14.67 -11.64 -9.23
N ILE A 137 15.38 -10.75 -8.52
CA ILE A 137 15.02 -9.34 -8.38
C ILE A 137 14.69 -8.62 -9.70
N LEU A 138 15.41 -8.90 -10.79
CA LEU A 138 15.15 -8.25 -12.08
C LEU A 138 13.87 -8.77 -12.75
N ILE A 139 13.57 -10.06 -12.61
CA ILE A 139 12.34 -10.66 -13.12
C ILE A 139 11.17 -10.17 -12.30
N ASP A 140 11.31 -10.14 -10.98
CA ASP A 140 10.28 -9.61 -10.10
C ASP A 140 10.01 -8.13 -10.36
N ALA A 141 11.05 -7.31 -10.57
CA ALA A 141 10.91 -5.92 -10.99
C ALA A 141 10.07 -5.79 -12.26
N TYR A 142 10.41 -6.57 -13.30
CA TYR A 142 9.65 -6.55 -14.54
C TYR A 142 8.19 -6.95 -14.32
N TRP A 143 7.92 -8.00 -13.54
CA TRP A 143 6.58 -8.46 -13.24
C TRP A 143 5.76 -7.43 -12.48
N GLN A 144 6.29 -6.88 -11.40
CA GLN A 144 5.55 -5.98 -10.52
C GLN A 144 5.34 -4.59 -11.15
N LEU A 145 6.37 -4.09 -11.84
CA LEU A 145 6.36 -2.74 -12.39
C LEU A 145 5.62 -2.63 -13.73
N PHE A 146 5.60 -3.70 -14.53
CA PHE A 146 5.08 -3.63 -15.90
C PHE A 146 4.01 -4.67 -16.23
N CYS A 147 3.75 -5.64 -15.35
CA CYS A 147 2.81 -6.71 -15.64
C CYS A 147 1.69 -6.78 -14.61
N ASP A 148 0.64 -7.50 -14.98
CA ASP A 148 -0.45 -7.92 -14.10
C ASP A 148 -0.52 -9.45 -14.08
N ILE A 149 -0.95 -10.04 -12.95
CA ILE A 149 -1.29 -11.45 -12.86
C ILE A 149 -2.74 -11.69 -13.27
N LYS A 150 -3.00 -12.67 -14.10
CA LYS A 150 -4.32 -13.20 -14.42
C LYS A 150 -4.41 -14.62 -13.92
N LEU A 151 -5.10 -14.84 -12.82
CA LEU A 151 -5.37 -16.17 -12.30
C LEU A 151 -6.39 -16.89 -13.17
N ASP A 152 -6.22 -18.20 -13.35
CA ASP A 152 -7.17 -19.04 -14.09
C ASP A 152 -8.49 -19.22 -13.33
N LYS A 153 -8.42 -19.25 -12.00
CA LYS A 153 -9.57 -19.38 -11.09
C LYS A 153 -9.48 -18.37 -9.95
N PRO A 154 -9.70 -17.06 -10.23
CA PRO A 154 -9.62 -16.04 -9.21
C PRO A 154 -10.81 -16.12 -8.24
N PRO A 155 -10.65 -15.63 -6.99
CA PRO A 155 -11.78 -15.41 -6.12
C PRO A 155 -12.61 -14.22 -6.59
N THR A 156 -13.85 -14.12 -6.09
CA THR A 156 -14.70 -12.97 -6.35
C THR A 156 -14.31 -11.82 -5.43
N PHE A 157 -14.04 -10.65 -6.01
CA PHE A 157 -13.80 -9.44 -5.25
C PHE A 157 -15.09 -8.69 -4.97
N LEU A 158 -15.41 -8.53 -3.69
CA LEU A 158 -16.61 -7.87 -3.18
C LEU A 158 -16.23 -6.54 -2.54
N LEU A 159 -16.72 -5.46 -3.13
CA LEU A 159 -16.47 -4.12 -2.60
C LEU A 159 -17.63 -3.70 -1.69
N GLU A 160 -17.32 -3.26 -0.46
CA GLU A 160 -18.33 -2.78 0.48
C GLU A 160 -19.07 -1.53 -0.05
N LYS A 161 -20.36 -1.38 0.32
CA LYS A 161 -21.21 -0.27 -0.13
C LYS A 161 -20.61 1.11 0.14
N ARG A 162 -19.92 1.27 1.28
CA ARG A 162 -19.24 2.52 1.66
C ARG A 162 -18.25 3.01 0.59
N VAL A 163 -17.58 2.11 -0.09
CA VAL A 163 -16.62 2.45 -1.17
C VAL A 163 -17.28 2.40 -2.52
N LYS A 164 -18.06 1.33 -2.80
CA LYS A 164 -18.72 1.09 -4.11
C LYS A 164 -19.64 2.22 -4.51
N ASP A 165 -20.48 2.70 -3.58
CA ASP A 165 -21.50 3.71 -3.84
C ASP A 165 -20.97 5.14 -3.64
N ASN A 166 -19.69 5.30 -3.30
CA ASN A 166 -19.07 6.60 -3.05
C ASN A 166 -18.62 7.27 -4.36
N ARG A 167 -19.29 8.37 -4.70
CA ARG A 167 -19.00 9.11 -5.94
C ARG A 167 -17.60 9.68 -6.00
N MET A 168 -17.03 10.12 -4.85
CA MET A 168 -15.68 10.68 -4.80
C MET A 168 -14.63 9.60 -5.04
N PHE A 169 -14.77 8.43 -4.43
CA PHE A 169 -13.86 7.31 -4.69
C PHE A 169 -13.96 6.81 -6.13
N SER A 170 -15.18 6.74 -6.69
CA SER A 170 -15.39 6.39 -8.10
C SER A 170 -14.78 7.42 -9.06
N PHE A 171 -14.85 8.72 -8.72
CA PHE A 171 -14.21 9.78 -9.49
C PHE A 171 -12.68 9.65 -9.43
N MET A 172 -12.10 9.51 -8.23
CA MET A 172 -10.65 9.32 -8.06
C MET A 172 -10.16 8.06 -8.78
N GLU A 173 -10.93 6.95 -8.77
CA GLU A 173 -10.58 5.73 -9.49
C GLU A 173 -10.48 5.94 -11.00
N ARG A 174 -11.49 6.59 -11.59
CA ARG A 174 -11.53 6.81 -13.04
C ARG A 174 -10.49 7.82 -13.52
N THR A 175 -10.08 8.72 -12.66
CA THR A 175 -9.20 9.85 -13.02
C THR A 175 -7.85 9.80 -12.31
N TRP A 176 -7.43 8.64 -11.76
CA TRP A 176 -6.29 8.55 -10.86
C TRP A 176 -4.98 9.14 -11.42
N MET A 177 -4.69 8.95 -12.70
CA MET A 177 -3.54 9.59 -13.37
C MET A 177 -3.74 11.11 -13.53
N LEU A 178 -4.97 11.54 -13.85
CA LEU A 178 -5.30 12.95 -14.06
C LEU A 178 -5.29 13.74 -12.75
N GLN A 179 -5.34 13.10 -11.60
CA GLN A 179 -5.21 13.74 -10.28
C GLN A 179 -3.85 14.45 -10.09
N GLN A 180 -2.87 14.15 -10.95
CA GLN A 180 -1.61 14.89 -10.97
C GLN A 180 -1.74 16.31 -11.55
N LEU A 181 -2.74 16.56 -12.42
CA LEU A 181 -2.85 17.82 -13.14
C LEU A 181 -3.03 19.06 -12.25
N PRO A 182 -3.91 19.06 -11.24
CA PRO A 182 -4.03 20.21 -10.34
C PRO A 182 -2.72 20.55 -9.63
N TRP A 183 -1.99 19.53 -9.19
CA TRP A 183 -0.68 19.69 -8.54
C TRP A 183 0.39 20.14 -9.54
N SER A 184 0.35 19.65 -10.78
CA SER A 184 1.24 20.10 -11.85
C SER A 184 1.04 21.59 -12.14
N LEU A 185 -0.21 22.05 -12.22
CA LEU A 185 -0.53 23.47 -12.43
C LEU A 185 -0.06 24.33 -11.24
N LEU A 186 -0.29 23.87 -10.00
CA LEU A 186 0.19 24.55 -8.80
C LEU A 186 1.72 24.66 -8.79
N PHE A 187 2.43 23.56 -9.02
CA PHE A 187 3.89 23.55 -9.02
C PHE A 187 4.46 24.38 -10.16
N PHE A 188 3.83 24.33 -11.34
CA PHE A 188 4.23 25.15 -12.47
C PHE A 188 4.08 26.65 -12.17
N SER A 189 2.99 27.07 -11.54
CA SER A 189 2.74 28.47 -11.21
C SER A 189 3.72 29.05 -10.18
N ILE A 190 4.31 28.20 -9.33
CA ILE A 190 5.22 28.64 -8.26
C ILE A 190 6.68 28.53 -8.69
N GLY A 191 7.10 27.39 -9.25
CA GLY A 191 8.50 27.05 -9.54
C GLY A 191 8.76 26.57 -10.96
N GLY A 192 7.79 26.79 -11.88
CA GLY A 192 7.92 26.43 -13.30
C GLY A 192 8.07 24.93 -13.53
N ILE A 193 8.66 24.59 -14.67
CA ILE A 193 8.78 23.19 -15.12
C ILE A 193 9.66 22.34 -14.19
N SER A 194 10.64 22.94 -13.53
CA SER A 194 11.52 22.25 -12.57
C SER A 194 10.70 21.63 -11.43
N TRP A 195 9.79 22.40 -10.82
CA TRP A 195 8.94 21.89 -9.74
C TRP A 195 7.93 20.83 -10.22
N VAL A 196 7.46 20.92 -11.46
CA VAL A 196 6.60 19.87 -12.05
C VAL A 196 7.38 18.58 -12.21
N ILE A 197 8.58 18.61 -12.78
CA ILE A 197 9.38 17.42 -13.03
C ILE A 197 9.75 16.74 -11.69
N TRP A 198 10.21 17.51 -10.72
CA TRP A 198 10.63 16.97 -9.41
C TRP A 198 9.44 16.62 -8.51
N GLY A 199 8.44 17.48 -8.41
CA GLY A 199 7.28 17.30 -7.54
C GLY A 199 6.23 16.29 -8.07
N ILE A 200 6.23 16.00 -9.38
CA ILE A 200 5.30 15.05 -9.99
C ILE A 200 6.06 13.84 -10.55
N CYS A 201 6.84 14.02 -11.63
CA CYS A 201 7.40 12.88 -12.34
C CYS A 201 8.42 12.11 -11.48
N MET A 202 9.35 12.80 -10.83
CA MET A 202 10.34 12.19 -9.94
C MET A 202 9.65 11.55 -8.72
N ARG A 203 8.70 12.26 -8.09
CA ARG A 203 7.92 11.73 -6.95
C ARG A 203 7.19 10.44 -7.32
N VAL A 204 6.44 10.41 -8.42
CA VAL A 204 5.70 9.22 -8.89
C VAL A 204 6.66 8.08 -9.19
N SER A 205 7.75 8.35 -9.94
CA SER A 205 8.74 7.34 -10.29
C SER A 205 9.37 6.69 -9.06
N ILE A 206 9.88 7.50 -8.14
CA ILE A 206 10.55 7.01 -6.91
C ILE A 206 9.55 6.32 -5.99
N SER A 207 8.31 6.80 -5.92
CA SER A 207 7.27 6.15 -5.10
C SER A 207 6.90 4.77 -5.63
N ILE A 208 6.74 4.59 -6.95
CA ILE A 208 6.42 3.29 -7.55
C ILE A 208 7.60 2.32 -7.40
N LEU A 209 8.82 2.76 -7.71
CA LEU A 209 10.03 1.94 -7.55
C LEU A 209 10.26 1.56 -6.09
N GLY A 210 10.09 2.51 -5.17
CA GLY A 210 10.25 2.28 -3.74
C GLY A 210 9.20 1.31 -3.19
N HIS A 211 7.95 1.42 -3.64
CA HIS A 211 6.88 0.49 -3.23
C HIS A 211 7.19 -0.95 -3.67
N TRP A 212 7.60 -1.16 -4.93
CA TRP A 212 8.05 -2.46 -5.39
C TRP A 212 9.24 -2.96 -4.58
N PHE A 213 10.29 -2.14 -4.42
CA PHE A 213 11.53 -2.51 -3.76
C PHE A 213 11.30 -2.97 -2.30
N ILE A 214 10.52 -2.19 -1.56
CA ILE A 214 10.14 -2.57 -0.19
C ILE A 214 9.28 -3.84 -0.18
N GLY A 215 8.33 -3.99 -1.11
CA GLY A 215 7.54 -5.20 -1.25
C GLY A 215 8.39 -6.45 -1.48
N TYR A 216 9.42 -6.34 -2.33
CA TYR A 216 10.38 -7.42 -2.56
C TYR A 216 11.11 -7.83 -1.26
N PHE A 217 11.73 -6.88 -0.56
CA PHE A 217 12.43 -7.20 0.69
C PHE A 217 11.48 -7.68 1.78
N ALA A 218 10.33 -7.05 1.93
CA ALA A 218 9.35 -7.40 2.96
C ALA A 218 8.77 -8.82 2.83
N HIS A 219 8.95 -9.49 1.67
CA HIS A 219 8.54 -10.87 1.48
C HIS A 219 9.72 -11.85 1.37
N ASN A 220 10.96 -11.36 1.33
CA ASN A 220 12.14 -12.21 1.16
C ASN A 220 13.15 -12.09 2.31
N GLN A 221 13.28 -10.92 2.95
CA GLN A 221 14.38 -10.66 3.89
C GLN A 221 13.94 -9.72 5.02
N GLY A 222 14.39 -9.98 6.22
CA GLY A 222 14.17 -9.13 7.39
C GLY A 222 13.83 -9.92 8.66
N GLU A 223 13.55 -9.18 9.72
CA GLU A 223 13.20 -9.75 11.02
C GLU A 223 11.78 -10.34 11.00
N ARG A 224 11.58 -11.45 11.68
CA ARG A 224 10.26 -12.02 11.91
C ARG A 224 10.05 -12.27 13.40
N HIS A 225 8.93 -11.81 13.90
CA HIS A 225 8.47 -12.03 15.27
C HIS A 225 7.24 -12.93 15.31
N TRP A 226 6.56 -13.00 14.17
CA TRP A 226 5.30 -13.72 14.01
C TRP A 226 5.36 -14.67 12.83
N HIS A 227 4.71 -15.81 12.97
CA HIS A 227 4.50 -16.77 11.90
C HIS A 227 2.99 -17.03 11.76
N VAL A 228 2.47 -16.89 10.55
CA VAL A 228 1.08 -17.22 10.21
C VAL A 228 1.05 -18.64 9.67
N LYS A 229 0.52 -19.59 10.45
CA LYS A 229 0.42 -21.00 10.06
C LYS A 229 -0.37 -21.12 8.75
N SER A 230 0.05 -22.05 7.89
CA SER A 230 -0.56 -22.36 6.61
C SER A 230 -0.51 -21.24 5.56
N ALA A 231 0.05 -20.07 5.87
CA ALA A 231 0.32 -19.05 4.85
C ALA A 231 1.59 -19.42 4.08
N HIS A 232 1.48 -19.48 2.74
CA HIS A 232 2.61 -19.78 1.86
C HIS A 232 3.70 -18.72 1.97
N ILE A 233 3.31 -17.47 1.99
CA ILE A 233 4.23 -16.33 2.09
C ILE A 233 4.12 -15.67 3.45
N GLN A 234 5.26 -15.41 4.06
CA GLN A 234 5.38 -14.68 5.31
C GLN A 234 5.86 -13.24 5.06
N GLY A 235 5.38 -12.30 5.84
CA GLY A 235 5.96 -10.96 5.88
C GLY A 235 7.24 -10.92 6.71
N HIS A 236 8.13 -9.98 6.41
CA HIS A 236 9.35 -9.66 7.16
C HIS A 236 9.39 -8.17 7.49
N ASN A 237 9.94 -7.84 8.64
CA ASN A 237 10.16 -6.46 9.06
C ASN A 237 11.48 -5.94 8.46
N VAL A 238 11.42 -4.90 7.67
CA VAL A 238 12.57 -4.27 7.01
C VAL A 238 12.94 -2.99 7.77
N ARG A 239 13.70 -3.15 8.86
CA ARG A 239 13.98 -2.10 9.85
C ARG A 239 14.59 -0.82 9.26
N PHE A 240 15.57 -0.94 8.35
CA PHE A 240 16.24 0.21 7.75
C PHE A 240 15.31 1.12 6.95
N ALA A 241 14.21 0.58 6.44
CA ALA A 241 13.24 1.30 5.62
C ALA A 241 12.09 1.92 6.43
N ALA A 242 12.03 1.70 7.74
CA ALA A 242 10.86 2.06 8.56
C ALA A 242 10.50 3.55 8.50
N ILE A 243 11.49 4.43 8.53
CA ILE A 243 11.25 5.88 8.43
C ILE A 243 10.82 6.27 7.01
N LEU A 244 11.50 5.77 5.99
CA LEU A 244 11.22 6.10 4.58
C LEU A 244 9.83 5.62 4.14
N THR A 245 9.36 4.52 4.71
CA THR A 245 8.05 3.92 4.40
C THR A 245 6.95 4.34 5.37
N MET A 246 7.20 5.31 6.25
CA MET A 246 6.23 5.79 7.24
C MET A 246 5.71 4.69 8.18
N GLY A 247 6.54 3.64 8.39
CA GLY A 247 6.22 2.47 9.21
C GLY A 247 5.70 1.26 8.43
N GLU A 248 5.41 1.39 7.12
CA GLU A 248 4.83 0.30 6.33
C GLU A 248 5.76 -0.91 6.13
N SER A 249 7.08 -0.71 6.31
CA SER A 249 8.06 -1.80 6.27
C SER A 249 8.09 -2.70 7.50
N TRP A 250 7.28 -2.42 8.54
CA TRP A 250 6.99 -3.37 9.62
C TRP A 250 6.00 -4.44 9.15
N HIS A 251 6.34 -5.12 8.08
CA HIS A 251 5.43 -5.93 7.29
C HIS A 251 5.09 -7.28 7.95
N ASN A 252 5.99 -7.86 8.73
CA ASN A 252 5.68 -9.03 9.56
C ASN A 252 4.65 -8.70 10.65
N ASN A 253 4.78 -7.52 11.27
CA ASN A 253 3.78 -7.04 12.24
C ASN A 253 2.43 -6.80 11.56
N HIS A 254 2.45 -6.24 10.33
CA HIS A 254 1.24 -6.04 9.55
C HIS A 254 0.54 -7.37 9.21
N HIS A 255 1.28 -8.38 8.74
CA HIS A 255 0.71 -9.72 8.47
C HIS A 255 0.14 -10.37 9.74
N ALA A 256 0.73 -10.09 10.91
CA ALA A 256 0.22 -10.56 12.18
C ALA A 256 -1.06 -9.84 12.61
N TYR A 257 -1.12 -8.52 12.42
CA TYR A 257 -2.20 -7.64 12.91
C TYR A 257 -2.65 -6.64 11.83
N PRO A 258 -3.23 -7.09 10.71
CA PRO A 258 -3.50 -6.23 9.54
C PRO A 258 -4.45 -5.06 9.85
N GLY A 259 -5.39 -5.23 10.79
CA GLY A 259 -6.29 -4.16 11.22
C GLY A 259 -5.68 -3.14 12.18
N SER A 260 -4.41 -3.29 12.59
CA SER A 260 -3.78 -2.37 13.53
C SER A 260 -3.41 -1.04 12.91
N ALA A 261 -3.76 0.07 13.57
CA ALA A 261 -3.32 1.41 13.21
C ALA A 261 -1.83 1.66 13.51
N LYS A 262 -1.23 0.85 14.39
CA LYS A 262 0.19 0.90 14.77
C LYS A 262 0.91 -0.30 14.18
N LEU A 263 1.88 -0.05 13.29
CA LEU A 263 2.67 -1.11 12.64
C LEU A 263 3.99 -1.38 13.37
N GLY A 264 4.63 -0.35 13.93
CA GLY A 264 5.78 -0.51 14.82
C GLY A 264 5.34 -0.97 16.22
N ILE A 265 5.05 -2.27 16.39
CA ILE A 265 4.41 -2.82 17.59
C ILE A 265 5.38 -2.91 18.77
N LYS A 266 6.66 -3.27 18.50
CA LYS A 266 7.65 -3.50 19.53
C LYS A 266 8.43 -2.24 19.91
N PRO A 267 9.01 -2.18 21.12
CA PRO A 267 9.90 -1.08 21.51
C PRO A 267 11.04 -0.89 20.49
N GLY A 268 11.34 0.36 20.17
CA GLY A 268 12.40 0.71 19.21
C GLY A 268 12.00 0.58 17.72
N GLN A 269 10.78 0.21 17.41
CA GLN A 269 10.24 0.18 16.04
C GLN A 269 9.65 1.55 15.70
N SER A 270 10.35 2.34 14.88
CA SER A 270 9.91 3.67 14.42
C SER A 270 8.73 3.55 13.47
N ASP A 271 7.64 4.25 13.73
CA ASP A 271 6.43 4.30 12.91
C ASP A 271 5.97 5.76 12.80
N LEU A 272 6.40 6.44 11.75
CA LEU A 272 6.03 7.85 11.51
C LEU A 272 4.54 8.01 11.26
N GLY A 273 3.91 7.07 10.52
CA GLY A 273 2.45 7.08 10.32
C GLY A 273 1.70 7.04 11.65
N TRP A 274 2.11 6.18 12.57
CA TRP A 274 1.55 6.14 13.92
C TRP A 274 1.78 7.45 14.69
N THR A 275 2.98 8.02 14.61
CA THR A 275 3.28 9.30 15.26
C THR A 275 2.36 10.41 14.77
N VAL A 276 2.12 10.49 13.46
CA VAL A 276 1.18 11.45 12.86
C VAL A 276 -0.26 11.16 13.29
N LEU A 277 -0.70 9.89 13.35
CA LEU A 277 -2.03 9.54 13.85
C LEU A 277 -2.23 9.99 15.31
N ILE A 278 -1.23 9.83 16.17
CA ILE A 278 -1.32 10.33 17.57
C ILE A 278 -1.42 11.85 17.62
N LEU A 279 -0.69 12.57 16.76
CA LEU A 279 -0.84 14.03 16.67
C LEU A 279 -2.24 14.43 16.21
N LEU A 280 -2.75 13.80 15.16
CA LEU A 280 -4.10 14.05 14.65
C LEU A 280 -5.18 13.71 15.69
N LYS A 281 -4.97 12.66 16.49
CA LYS A 281 -5.86 12.31 17.61
C LYS A 281 -5.87 13.40 18.68
N LYS A 282 -4.70 13.95 19.03
CA LYS A 282 -4.63 15.08 19.99
C LYS A 282 -5.34 16.32 19.47
N LEU A 283 -5.37 16.52 18.16
CA LEU A 283 -6.10 17.62 17.50
C LEU A 283 -7.60 17.33 17.31
N GLY A 284 -8.09 16.15 17.74
CA GLY A 284 -9.49 15.75 17.58
C GLY A 284 -9.89 15.38 16.14
N LEU A 285 -8.92 15.22 15.24
CA LEU A 285 -9.16 14.92 13.82
C LEU A 285 -9.31 13.42 13.52
N VAL A 286 -8.79 12.55 14.40
CA VAL A 286 -8.95 11.10 14.30
C VAL A 286 -9.30 10.47 15.63
N TRP A 287 -10.04 9.37 15.61
CA TRP A 287 -10.47 8.63 16.80
C TRP A 287 -10.59 7.13 16.52
N ALA A 288 -10.96 6.31 17.52
CA ALA A 288 -11.14 4.87 17.44
C ALA A 288 -9.95 4.16 16.75
N LEU A 289 -8.70 4.48 17.20
CA LEU A 289 -7.50 3.83 16.70
C LEU A 289 -7.45 2.39 17.20
N VAL A 290 -7.46 1.43 16.28
CA VAL A 290 -7.37 -0.01 16.56
C VAL A 290 -5.92 -0.39 16.83
N LEU A 291 -5.67 -1.14 17.88
CA LEU A 291 -4.36 -1.66 18.25
C LEU A 291 -4.38 -3.21 18.19
N PRO A 292 -3.22 -3.89 18.22
CA PRO A 292 -3.17 -5.36 18.22
C PRO A 292 -4.06 -6.02 19.29
N LYS A 293 -4.14 -5.42 20.47
CA LYS A 293 -4.96 -5.91 21.61
C LYS A 293 -6.47 -5.83 21.36
N ASP A 294 -6.90 -4.96 20.44
CA ASP A 294 -8.31 -4.71 20.12
C ASP A 294 -8.80 -5.64 18.99
N LEU A 295 -7.89 -6.38 18.35
CA LEU A 295 -8.19 -7.30 17.26
C LEU A 295 -8.60 -8.68 17.79
N PRO A 296 -9.44 -9.41 17.03
CA PRO A 296 -9.81 -10.77 17.38
C PRO A 296 -8.60 -11.70 17.55
N TYR A 297 -8.72 -12.67 18.45
CA TYR A 297 -7.72 -13.73 18.58
C TYR A 297 -7.59 -14.51 17.27
N ARG A 298 -6.35 -14.78 16.86
CA ARG A 298 -6.00 -15.50 15.64
C ARG A 298 -5.25 -16.78 16.00
N PRO A 299 -5.90 -17.96 15.93
CA PRO A 299 -5.30 -19.25 16.32
C PRO A 299 -4.16 -19.68 15.42
N GLU A 300 -4.13 -19.20 14.17
CA GLU A 300 -3.06 -19.45 13.21
C GLU A 300 -1.80 -18.61 13.44
N LEU A 301 -1.88 -17.58 14.29
CA LEU A 301 -0.75 -16.69 14.58
C LEU A 301 0.11 -17.24 15.71
N VAL A 302 1.40 -17.42 15.45
CA VAL A 302 2.39 -17.90 16.42
C VAL A 302 3.45 -16.84 16.64
N ASN A 303 3.72 -16.52 17.91
CA ASN A 303 4.92 -15.77 18.26
C ASN A 303 6.13 -16.71 18.17
N ILE A 304 7.20 -16.30 17.49
CA ILE A 304 8.40 -17.10 17.22
C ILE A 304 9.67 -16.53 17.89
N GLU A 305 9.48 -15.59 18.81
CA GLU A 305 10.54 -15.09 19.70
C GLU A 305 10.71 -15.95 20.93
#